data_0f58f494927ad8a3344eda38675cc6da
#
_entry.id   0f58f494927ad8a3344eda38675cc6da
#
_cell.length_a   1.000
_cell.length_b   1.000
_cell.length_c   1.000
_cell.angle_alpha   90.00
_cell.angle_beta   90.00
_cell.angle_gamma   90.00
#
_symmetry.space_group_name_H-M   'P 1'
#
loop_
_entity.id
_entity.type
_entity.pdbx_description
1 polymer ?
#
loop_
_entity_poly.entity_id
_entity_poly.type
_entity_poly.pdbx_seq_one_letter_code
_entity_poly.pdbx_strand_id
1 'polypeptide(L)'
;MNQTDNVTGREFTSATLSSTNWQYACSCSAGKAVKLVYMVSPVLTTTGHQTGYYKLNDSLDIKTTLQANDIPGLTTDQVVSVNTRFTQIKNNTVYSAATQTGVCQGDTSRYGPVNIGANTTFTLYVTKPFLGSMTIPKTDIAVIKGAWVDGMGSPSTGDFHDLVKLSIQGNLTAPQSCKINQGDVIKVNFGFINGQKFTTRNAMPDGFTPVDFDITYDCGDTSKIKNSLQMRIDGTTGVVDQYNLVARRRSSDNAPDVGIRIENLGGGVANIPFQNGILPVDPSGHGTVNMRAWPVNLVGGELETGKFQGTATITVIVR
;
A
#
# COMPACT_ATOMS: atom_id res chain seq x y z
N MET A 1 -1.00 -2.00 -4.95
CA MET A 1 0.01 -2.72 -4.14
C MET A 1 -0.71 -3.88 -3.46
N ASN A 2 -0.21 -5.10 -3.57
CA ASN A 2 -0.82 -6.24 -2.88
C ASN A 2 -0.37 -6.26 -1.42
N GLN A 3 -1.09 -6.96 -0.56
CA GLN A 3 -0.74 -7.06 0.86
C GLN A 3 0.66 -7.62 1.10
N THR A 4 1.02 -8.68 0.35
CA THR A 4 2.35 -9.31 0.42
C THR A 4 3.48 -8.41 -0.03
N ASP A 5 3.15 -7.31 -0.71
CA ASP A 5 4.09 -6.32 -1.22
C ASP A 5 4.30 -5.15 -0.26
N ASN A 6 3.41 -4.98 0.72
CA ASN A 6 3.48 -3.90 1.71
C ASN A 6 4.31 -4.31 2.93
N VAL A 7 5.54 -4.67 2.69
CA VAL A 7 6.50 -5.09 3.72
C VAL A 7 7.79 -4.30 3.57
N THR A 8 8.45 -4.02 4.68
CA THR A 8 9.76 -3.35 4.67
C THR A 8 10.74 -4.13 3.80
N GLY A 9 11.45 -3.44 2.94
CA GLY A 9 12.41 -4.04 2.01
C GLY A 9 11.85 -4.33 0.62
N ARG A 10 10.54 -4.17 0.40
CA ARG A 10 9.94 -4.39 -0.93
C ARG A 10 10.18 -3.22 -1.86
N GLU A 11 10.56 -3.54 -3.08
CA GLU A 11 10.78 -2.57 -4.16
C GLU A 11 9.72 -2.71 -5.25
N PHE A 12 9.32 -1.56 -5.81
CA PHE A 12 8.44 -1.45 -6.97
C PHE A 12 9.10 -0.55 -7.99
N THR A 13 9.32 -1.07 -9.18
CA THR A 13 9.82 -0.28 -10.29
C THR A 13 8.65 0.09 -11.21
N SER A 14 8.56 1.38 -11.56
CA SER A 14 7.57 1.88 -12.50
C SER A 14 7.79 1.32 -13.90
N ALA A 15 6.75 1.36 -14.74
CA ALA A 15 6.96 1.29 -16.16
C ALA A 15 7.87 2.45 -16.62
N THR A 16 8.54 2.23 -17.74
CA THR A 16 9.38 3.26 -18.36
C THR A 16 8.53 4.45 -18.79
N LEU A 17 8.93 5.64 -18.39
CA LEU A 17 8.27 6.88 -18.81
C LEU A 17 8.72 7.26 -20.21
N SER A 18 7.77 7.60 -21.07
CA SER A 18 8.07 8.28 -22.34
C SER A 18 8.21 9.78 -22.10
N SER A 19 9.18 10.43 -22.71
CA SER A 19 9.30 11.88 -22.70
C SER A 19 8.75 12.47 -23.99
N THR A 20 8.31 13.72 -23.90
CA THR A 20 8.02 14.53 -25.08
C THR A 20 9.30 15.18 -25.60
N ASN A 21 9.42 15.30 -26.92
CA ASN A 21 10.50 16.06 -27.53
C ASN A 21 10.42 17.53 -27.09
N TRP A 22 11.54 18.10 -26.71
CA TRP A 22 11.62 19.50 -26.36
C TRP A 22 12.85 20.15 -27.01
N GLN A 23 12.79 21.45 -27.16
CA GLN A 23 13.85 22.28 -27.71
C GLN A 23 14.28 23.32 -26.68
N TYR A 24 15.53 23.67 -26.71
CA TYR A 24 16.07 24.75 -25.90
C TYR A 24 16.82 25.76 -26.78
N ALA A 25 16.89 26.98 -26.35
CA ALA A 25 17.61 28.03 -27.03
C ALA A 25 18.87 28.41 -26.21
N CYS A 26 19.95 28.64 -26.91
CA CYS A 26 21.19 29.11 -26.33
C CYS A 26 21.52 30.47 -26.93
N SER A 27 22.01 31.41 -26.12
CA SER A 27 22.66 32.62 -26.57
C SER A 27 24.16 32.38 -26.65
N CYS A 28 24.74 32.54 -27.81
CA CYS A 28 26.16 32.35 -28.02
C CYS A 28 26.67 33.21 -29.18
N SER A 29 27.96 33.51 -29.22
CA SER A 29 28.59 34.28 -30.27
C SER A 29 28.73 33.49 -31.57
N ALA A 30 28.25 34.03 -32.66
CA ALA A 30 28.33 33.36 -33.97
C ALA A 30 29.79 33.04 -34.38
N GLY A 31 29.98 31.86 -34.93
CA GLY A 31 31.29 31.40 -35.39
C GLY A 31 32.20 30.82 -34.32
N LYS A 32 31.81 30.85 -33.04
CA LYS A 32 32.59 30.24 -31.95
C LYS A 32 32.18 28.78 -31.70
N ALA A 33 33.16 27.95 -31.40
CA ALA A 33 32.90 26.60 -30.93
C ALA A 33 32.26 26.66 -29.51
N VAL A 34 31.22 25.90 -29.31
CA VAL A 34 30.57 25.77 -27.99
C VAL A 34 30.54 24.32 -27.55
N LYS A 35 30.71 24.13 -26.27
CA LYS A 35 30.60 22.84 -25.61
C LYS A 35 29.35 22.82 -24.75
N LEU A 36 28.50 21.82 -24.97
CA LEU A 36 27.29 21.60 -24.20
C LEU A 36 27.55 20.53 -23.13
N VAL A 37 27.19 20.85 -21.91
CA VAL A 37 27.41 19.96 -20.76
C VAL A 37 26.11 19.85 -19.98
N TYR A 38 25.75 18.63 -19.61
CA TYR A 38 24.57 18.35 -18.82
C TYR A 38 24.94 17.88 -17.41
N MET A 39 24.08 18.22 -16.48
CA MET A 39 24.19 17.80 -15.09
C MET A 39 22.83 17.35 -14.58
N VAL A 40 22.79 16.26 -13.85
CA VAL A 40 21.58 15.82 -13.14
C VAL A 40 21.79 16.02 -11.65
N SER A 41 20.87 16.71 -11.02
CA SER A 41 20.91 16.99 -9.59
C SER A 41 19.68 16.43 -8.91
N PRO A 42 19.79 15.75 -7.76
CA PRO A 42 18.64 15.40 -6.96
C PRO A 42 18.04 16.68 -6.34
N VAL A 43 16.71 16.72 -6.26
CA VAL A 43 15.98 17.77 -5.53
C VAL A 43 15.75 17.33 -4.08
N LEU A 44 15.51 16.04 -3.87
CA LEU A 44 15.39 15.47 -2.54
C LEU A 44 16.79 15.46 -1.87
N THR A 45 16.88 15.99 -0.67
CA THR A 45 18.15 16.17 0.06
C THR A 45 18.39 15.11 1.13
N THR A 46 17.32 14.50 1.65
CA THR A 46 17.43 13.47 2.69
C THR A 46 17.75 12.14 2.07
N THR A 47 18.86 11.54 2.47
CA THR A 47 19.25 10.20 2.03
C THR A 47 18.25 9.15 2.49
N GLY A 48 17.94 8.17 1.65
CA GLY A 48 17.09 7.04 1.97
C GLY A 48 17.85 5.92 2.72
N HIS A 49 17.24 4.74 2.77
CA HIS A 49 17.76 3.57 3.51
C HIS A 49 19.12 3.08 3.01
N GLN A 50 19.48 3.36 1.77
CA GLN A 50 20.78 3.01 1.19
C GLN A 50 21.22 4.01 0.12
N THR A 51 22.47 3.91 -0.29
CA THR A 51 23.05 4.74 -1.35
C THR A 51 22.23 4.66 -2.63
N GLY A 52 21.93 5.81 -3.20
CA GLY A 52 21.11 5.93 -4.43
C GLY A 52 19.63 6.11 -4.17
N TYR A 53 19.16 5.98 -2.94
CA TYR A 53 17.79 6.28 -2.54
C TYR A 53 17.70 7.60 -1.78
N TYR A 54 16.59 8.31 -2.01
CA TYR A 54 16.21 9.50 -1.26
C TYR A 54 14.89 9.29 -0.56
N LYS A 55 14.74 9.85 0.63
CA LYS A 55 13.50 9.80 1.39
C LYS A 55 12.41 10.56 0.64
N LEU A 56 11.36 9.87 0.21
CA LEU A 56 10.19 10.48 -0.42
C LEU A 56 9.17 10.90 0.64
N ASN A 57 8.92 10.05 1.62
CA ASN A 57 8.10 10.32 2.81
C ASN A 57 8.48 9.34 3.94
N ASP A 58 7.68 9.27 5.00
CA ASP A 58 8.00 8.42 6.16
C ASP A 58 7.90 6.90 5.89
N SER A 59 7.29 6.51 4.79
CA SER A 59 7.06 5.09 4.46
C SER A 59 7.76 4.65 3.18
N LEU A 60 8.26 5.59 2.39
CA LEU A 60 8.81 5.30 1.08
C LEU A 60 10.09 6.07 0.82
N ASP A 61 11.06 5.37 0.27
CA ASP A 61 12.20 5.96 -0.40
C ASP A 61 12.06 5.80 -1.92
N ILE A 62 12.70 6.67 -2.67
CA ILE A 62 12.69 6.68 -4.12
C ILE A 62 14.09 6.68 -4.70
N LYS A 63 14.30 5.84 -5.72
CA LYS A 63 15.45 5.85 -6.59
C LYS A 63 14.98 6.13 -8.02
N THR A 64 15.67 6.99 -8.72
CA THR A 64 15.37 7.34 -10.10
C THR A 64 16.51 6.90 -10.99
N THR A 65 16.23 6.17 -12.05
CA THR A 65 17.18 5.84 -13.09
C THR A 65 16.76 6.57 -14.35
N LEU A 66 17.63 7.43 -14.84
CA LEU A 66 17.41 8.24 -16.02
C LEU A 66 18.23 7.67 -17.18
N GLN A 67 17.59 7.42 -18.30
CA GLN A 67 18.25 7.21 -19.56
C GLN A 67 18.12 8.49 -20.39
N ALA A 68 19.23 9.04 -20.83
CA ALA A 68 19.27 10.22 -21.66
C ALA A 68 19.52 9.82 -23.11
N ASN A 69 18.43 9.62 -23.85
CA ASN A 69 18.50 9.45 -25.31
C ASN A 69 18.55 10.82 -25.96
N ASP A 70 19.15 10.88 -27.12
CA ASP A 70 19.22 12.06 -28.00
C ASP A 70 19.94 13.28 -27.40
N ILE A 71 20.64 13.13 -26.29
CA ILE A 71 21.59 14.15 -25.85
C ILE A 71 22.85 13.99 -26.70
N PRO A 72 23.30 15.04 -27.39
CA PRO A 72 24.47 14.96 -28.24
C PRO A 72 25.68 14.38 -27.46
N GLY A 73 26.27 13.30 -27.97
CA GLY A 73 27.42 12.61 -27.39
C GLY A 73 27.14 11.66 -26.24
N LEU A 74 25.89 11.47 -25.84
CA LEU A 74 25.48 10.34 -25.00
C LEU A 74 25.01 9.20 -25.90
N THR A 75 25.47 8.00 -25.65
CA THR A 75 24.97 6.81 -26.32
C THR A 75 23.66 6.36 -25.71
N THR A 76 22.81 5.71 -26.49
CA THR A 76 21.50 5.22 -26.06
C THR A 76 21.56 4.23 -24.90
N ASP A 77 22.70 3.66 -24.61
CA ASP A 77 22.90 2.63 -23.58
C ASP A 77 23.37 3.20 -22.23
N GLN A 78 23.55 4.51 -22.14
CA GLN A 78 23.98 5.12 -20.88
C GLN A 78 22.77 5.38 -19.97
N VAL A 79 22.66 4.54 -18.94
CA VAL A 79 21.69 4.72 -17.85
C VAL A 79 22.37 5.48 -16.71
N VAL A 80 21.79 6.60 -16.32
CA VAL A 80 22.31 7.43 -15.24
C VAL A 80 21.37 7.37 -14.05
N SER A 81 21.87 6.94 -12.90
CA SER A 81 21.10 7.03 -11.65
C SER A 81 21.20 8.45 -11.12
N VAL A 82 20.09 9.17 -11.12
CA VAL A 82 20.02 10.55 -10.61
C VAL A 82 20.10 10.65 -9.09
N ASN A 83 20.04 9.54 -8.39
CA ASN A 83 20.14 9.47 -6.93
C ASN A 83 21.57 9.33 -6.44
N THR A 84 22.49 8.97 -7.28
CA THR A 84 23.90 9.21 -7.03
C THR A 84 24.19 10.66 -7.43
N ARG A 85 24.88 11.41 -6.59
CA ARG A 85 25.23 12.80 -6.90
C ARG A 85 26.12 12.86 -8.16
N PHE A 86 25.51 12.74 -9.31
CA PHE A 86 26.19 13.10 -10.53
C PHE A 86 26.27 14.62 -10.61
N THR A 87 27.42 15.14 -10.48
CA THR A 87 27.67 16.54 -10.75
C THR A 87 27.68 16.81 -12.26
N GLN A 88 27.86 15.78 -13.08
CA GLN A 88 27.97 15.94 -14.52
C GLN A 88 27.66 14.63 -15.24
N ILE A 89 26.73 14.67 -16.20
CA ILE A 89 26.59 13.62 -17.21
C ILE A 89 27.69 13.87 -18.20
N LYS A 90 28.58 12.90 -18.32
CA LYS A 90 29.78 13.01 -19.13
C LYS A 90 29.40 13.21 -20.60
N ASN A 91 29.67 14.40 -21.08
CA ASN A 91 29.63 14.63 -22.50
C ASN A 91 30.56 15.76 -22.93
N ASN A 92 31.44 15.45 -23.83
CA ASN A 92 32.40 16.35 -24.40
C ASN A 92 32.07 16.74 -25.84
N THR A 93 30.80 16.66 -26.23
CA THR A 93 30.43 16.98 -27.58
C THR A 93 30.42 18.46 -27.81
N VAL A 94 31.21 18.92 -28.72
CA VAL A 94 31.11 20.26 -29.26
C VAL A 94 29.88 20.27 -30.15
N TYR A 95 28.93 21.15 -29.82
CA TYR A 95 27.65 21.23 -30.48
C TYR A 95 27.57 22.37 -31.46
N SER A 96 27.04 22.12 -32.63
CA SER A 96 26.78 23.13 -33.65
C SER A 96 25.33 23.12 -34.07
N ALA A 97 24.73 24.27 -34.12
CA ALA A 97 23.33 24.46 -34.52
C ALA A 97 23.08 24.23 -36.03
N ALA A 98 24.07 24.33 -36.89
CA ALA A 98 23.82 24.37 -38.32
C ALA A 98 24.61 23.35 -39.14
N THR A 99 25.71 22.85 -38.66
CA THR A 99 26.65 22.16 -39.55
C THR A 99 27.34 20.95 -38.95
N GLN A 100 26.93 20.39 -37.87
CA GLN A 100 27.64 19.32 -37.16
C GLN A 100 29.10 19.65 -36.78
N THR A 101 29.53 20.87 -36.89
CA THR A 101 30.92 21.28 -36.68
C THR A 101 31.18 21.99 -35.34
N GLY A 102 30.18 22.05 -34.45
CA GLY A 102 30.38 22.63 -33.13
C GLY A 102 30.45 24.16 -33.09
N VAL A 103 29.84 24.85 -34.05
CA VAL A 103 29.91 26.30 -34.16
C VAL A 103 28.55 26.93 -33.88
N CYS A 104 28.54 27.91 -32.97
CA CYS A 104 27.34 28.70 -32.65
C CYS A 104 26.91 29.56 -33.85
N GLN A 105 25.60 29.70 -34.06
CA GLN A 105 25.05 30.52 -35.14
C GLN A 105 24.54 31.92 -34.70
N GLY A 106 24.74 32.29 -33.43
CA GLY A 106 24.30 33.56 -32.89
C GLY A 106 23.19 33.44 -31.85
N ASP A 107 22.71 34.57 -31.34
CA ASP A 107 21.92 34.70 -30.12
C ASP A 107 20.56 34.01 -30.05
N THR A 108 20.08 33.42 -31.13
CA THR A 108 18.77 32.74 -31.15
C THR A 108 18.84 31.33 -31.64
N SER A 109 20.00 30.71 -31.55
CA SER A 109 20.16 29.30 -31.98
C SER A 109 19.29 28.37 -31.16
N ARG A 110 18.46 27.60 -31.84
CA ARG A 110 17.62 26.56 -31.22
C ARG A 110 18.22 25.19 -31.43
N TYR A 111 18.18 24.40 -30.39
CA TYR A 111 18.76 23.06 -30.37
C TYR A 111 17.70 22.06 -29.99
N GLY A 112 17.71 20.92 -30.65
CA GLY A 112 16.76 19.84 -30.46
C GLY A 112 16.07 19.44 -31.77
N PRO A 113 15.12 18.52 -31.70
CA PRO A 113 14.50 17.97 -30.51
C PRO A 113 15.41 17.03 -29.71
N VAL A 114 15.33 17.11 -28.39
CA VAL A 114 16.04 16.21 -27.48
C VAL A 114 15.04 15.52 -26.56
N ASN A 115 15.25 14.24 -26.33
CA ASN A 115 14.45 13.40 -25.44
C ASN A 115 15.21 13.20 -24.13
N ILE A 116 15.14 14.18 -23.24
CA ILE A 116 15.71 14.04 -21.92
C ILE A 116 14.64 13.49 -20.98
N GLY A 117 14.96 12.41 -20.28
CA GLY A 117 14.03 11.72 -19.42
C GLY A 117 13.22 10.60 -20.08
N ALA A 118 13.44 10.33 -21.39
CA ALA A 118 12.98 9.09 -22.00
C ALA A 118 13.56 7.89 -21.24
N ASN A 119 12.79 6.81 -21.15
CA ASN A 119 13.18 5.59 -20.43
C ASN A 119 13.56 5.81 -18.94
N THR A 120 13.05 6.87 -18.34
CA THR A 120 13.20 7.07 -16.89
C THR A 120 12.35 6.05 -16.14
N THR A 121 12.93 5.42 -15.15
CA THR A 121 12.23 4.52 -14.23
C THR A 121 12.36 5.01 -12.80
N PHE A 122 11.31 4.82 -12.03
CA PHE A 122 11.32 5.07 -10.60
C PHE A 122 11.23 3.74 -9.86
N THR A 123 12.06 3.58 -8.86
CA THR A 123 11.97 2.46 -7.92
C THR A 123 11.56 3.02 -6.56
N LEU A 124 10.42 2.61 -6.06
CA LEU A 124 9.95 2.91 -4.71
C LEU A 124 10.35 1.76 -3.80
N TYR A 125 10.88 2.07 -2.65
CA TYR A 125 11.23 1.12 -1.61
C TYR A 125 10.38 1.38 -0.38
N VAL A 126 9.76 0.34 0.16
CA VAL A 126 8.96 0.42 1.39
C VAL A 126 9.90 0.41 2.59
N THR A 127 10.03 1.55 3.24
CA THR A 127 10.79 1.66 4.50
C THR A 127 9.95 1.28 5.70
N LYS A 128 8.65 1.59 5.63
CA LYS A 128 7.67 1.28 6.65
C LYS A 128 6.35 0.90 5.99
N PRO A 129 5.79 -0.28 6.30
CA PRO A 129 4.46 -0.66 5.83
C PRO A 129 3.41 0.39 6.20
N PHE A 130 2.41 0.56 5.34
CA PHE A 130 1.28 1.47 5.57
C PHE A 130 -0.02 0.79 5.20
N LEU A 131 -1.13 1.28 5.75
CA LEU A 131 -2.46 0.74 5.48
C LEU A 131 -3.34 1.83 4.84
N GLY A 132 -4.27 1.39 4.00
CA GLY A 132 -5.19 2.28 3.32
C GLY A 132 -4.58 2.99 2.13
N SER A 133 -4.92 4.26 1.94
CA SER A 133 -4.47 5.07 0.81
C SER A 133 -3.45 6.11 1.26
N MET A 134 -2.33 6.16 0.57
CA MET A 134 -1.28 7.17 0.73
C MET A 134 -1.23 8.04 -0.52
N THR A 135 -1.41 9.33 -0.35
CA THR A 135 -1.23 10.31 -1.42
C THR A 135 0.21 10.79 -1.46
N ILE A 136 0.85 10.69 -2.61
CA ILE A 136 2.12 11.34 -2.91
C ILE A 136 1.75 12.64 -3.63
N PRO A 137 1.92 13.81 -3.00
CA PRO A 137 1.69 15.08 -3.67
C PRO A 137 2.72 15.26 -4.80
N LYS A 138 2.47 16.18 -5.73
CA LYS A 138 3.46 16.50 -6.76
C LYS A 138 4.76 16.90 -6.09
N THR A 139 5.77 16.05 -6.21
CA THR A 139 7.08 16.20 -5.57
C THR A 139 8.15 16.16 -6.63
N ASP A 140 8.95 17.21 -6.72
CA ASP A 140 10.11 17.25 -7.60
C ASP A 140 11.22 16.36 -7.00
N ILE A 141 11.75 15.44 -7.79
CA ILE A 141 12.73 14.44 -7.35
C ILE A 141 14.11 14.68 -7.95
N ALA A 142 14.17 15.16 -9.18
CA ALA A 142 15.42 15.48 -9.85
C ALA A 142 15.23 16.64 -10.83
N VAL A 143 16.34 17.31 -11.11
CA VAL A 143 16.42 18.35 -12.15
C VAL A 143 17.57 18.05 -13.08
N ILE A 144 17.32 18.13 -14.38
CA ILE A 144 18.35 18.09 -15.41
C ILE A 144 18.70 19.51 -15.75
N LYS A 145 19.98 19.84 -15.69
CA LYS A 145 20.55 21.15 -15.94
C LYS A 145 21.47 21.08 -17.14
N GLY A 146 21.57 22.16 -17.85
CA GLY A 146 22.51 22.33 -18.96
C GLY A 146 23.33 23.61 -18.81
N ALA A 147 24.53 23.55 -19.30
CA ALA A 147 25.43 24.68 -19.46
C ALA A 147 26.13 24.59 -20.82
N TRP A 148 26.43 25.72 -21.41
CA TRP A 148 27.32 25.77 -22.54
C TRP A 148 28.42 26.79 -22.29
N VAL A 149 29.57 26.52 -22.85
CA VAL A 149 30.74 27.37 -22.76
C VAL A 149 31.35 27.55 -24.14
N ASP A 150 31.91 28.70 -24.37
CA ASP A 150 32.69 28.97 -25.56
C ASP A 150 34.01 28.18 -25.55
N GLY A 151 34.30 27.50 -26.64
CA GLY A 151 35.53 26.71 -26.78
C GLY A 151 35.53 25.41 -25.99
N MET A 152 36.70 25.01 -25.50
CA MET A 152 36.95 23.73 -24.82
C MET A 152 36.95 23.83 -23.29
N GLY A 153 36.50 24.96 -22.76
CA GLY A 153 36.42 25.16 -21.31
C GLY A 153 35.48 24.17 -20.61
N SER A 154 35.54 24.18 -19.27
CA SER A 154 34.56 23.47 -18.45
C SER A 154 33.67 24.47 -17.75
N PRO A 155 32.34 24.29 -17.73
CA PRO A 155 31.44 25.17 -17.00
C PRO A 155 31.66 25.07 -15.52
N SER A 156 31.49 26.17 -14.81
CA SER A 156 31.36 26.17 -13.35
C SER A 156 29.95 25.71 -12.95
N THR A 157 29.76 25.36 -11.69
CA THR A 157 28.43 24.94 -11.18
C THR A 157 27.38 26.06 -11.31
N GLY A 158 27.79 27.32 -11.34
CA GLY A 158 26.90 28.46 -11.53
C GLY A 158 26.40 28.70 -12.95
N ASP A 159 27.06 28.08 -13.92
CA ASP A 159 26.71 28.21 -15.35
C ASP A 159 25.55 27.28 -15.78
N PHE A 160 25.15 26.35 -14.89
CA PHE A 160 24.09 25.40 -15.19
C PHE A 160 22.71 25.96 -14.94
N HIS A 161 21.84 25.90 -15.93
CA HIS A 161 20.45 26.31 -15.88
C HIS A 161 19.51 25.11 -15.89
N ASP A 162 18.40 25.18 -15.15
CA ASP A 162 17.38 24.14 -15.14
C ASP A 162 16.77 23.98 -16.52
N LEU A 163 16.81 22.76 -17.06
CA LEU A 163 16.19 22.41 -18.34
C LEU A 163 14.89 21.66 -18.14
N VAL A 164 14.93 20.58 -17.34
CA VAL A 164 13.78 19.71 -17.09
C VAL A 164 13.74 19.33 -15.62
N LYS A 165 12.53 19.38 -15.03
CA LYS A 165 12.25 18.83 -13.70
C LYS A 165 11.50 17.54 -13.81
N LEU A 166 11.95 16.55 -13.07
CA LEU A 166 11.28 15.26 -12.92
C LEU A 166 10.49 15.28 -11.62
N SER A 167 9.19 15.04 -11.72
CA SER A 167 8.30 15.02 -10.56
C SER A 167 7.56 13.71 -10.47
N ILE A 168 7.20 13.28 -9.27
CA ILE A 168 6.31 12.16 -9.01
C ILE A 168 5.05 12.67 -8.31
N GLN A 169 3.91 12.10 -8.67
CA GLN A 169 2.65 12.28 -7.96
C GLN A 169 1.78 11.04 -8.12
N GLY A 170 0.93 10.75 -7.16
CA GLY A 170 -0.01 9.64 -7.26
C GLY A 170 -0.61 9.22 -5.94
N ASN A 171 -1.41 8.17 -6.02
CA ASN A 171 -1.97 7.50 -4.85
C ASN A 171 -1.52 6.05 -4.84
N LEU A 172 -1.02 5.61 -3.70
CA LEU A 172 -0.72 4.21 -3.43
C LEU A 172 -1.77 3.68 -2.47
N THR A 173 -2.40 2.57 -2.82
CA THR A 173 -3.35 1.90 -1.94
C THR A 173 -2.76 0.55 -1.54
N ALA A 174 -2.63 0.34 -0.24
CA ALA A 174 -2.33 -0.95 0.34
C ALA A 174 -3.63 -1.52 0.89
N PRO A 175 -4.08 -2.71 0.42
CA PRO A 175 -5.26 -3.34 0.96
C PRO A 175 -5.09 -3.53 2.47
N GLN A 176 -6.11 -3.17 3.19
CA GLN A 176 -6.18 -3.49 4.61
C GLN A 176 -6.61 -4.95 4.73
N SER A 177 -5.81 -5.75 5.35
CA SER A 177 -6.22 -7.09 5.74
C SER A 177 -5.68 -7.36 7.11
N CYS A 178 -6.59 -7.63 7.99
CA CYS A 178 -6.27 -8.19 9.30
C CYS A 178 -6.19 -9.70 9.17
N LYS A 179 -5.20 -10.29 9.77
CA LYS A 179 -5.16 -11.73 10.00
C LYS A 179 -5.95 -12.00 11.27
N ILE A 180 -7.01 -12.76 11.14
CA ILE A 180 -7.78 -13.26 12.28
C ILE A 180 -7.30 -14.66 12.57
N ASN A 181 -6.98 -14.94 13.82
CA ASN A 181 -6.47 -16.22 14.29
C ASN A 181 -5.34 -16.78 13.39
N GLN A 182 -4.45 -15.92 12.93
CA GLN A 182 -3.35 -16.21 12.00
C GLN A 182 -3.80 -16.85 10.66
N GLY A 183 -5.09 -16.82 10.36
CA GLY A 183 -5.70 -17.45 9.18
C GLY A 183 -6.37 -18.78 9.45
N ASP A 184 -6.30 -19.27 10.68
CA ASP A 184 -6.92 -20.54 11.08
C ASP A 184 -8.38 -20.37 11.48
N VAL A 185 -9.14 -21.44 11.31
CA VAL A 185 -10.55 -21.50 11.74
C VAL A 185 -10.62 -21.65 13.26
N ILE A 186 -11.37 -20.77 13.91
CA ILE A 186 -11.68 -20.86 15.34
C ILE A 186 -12.73 -21.97 15.53
N LYS A 187 -12.41 -22.98 16.31
CA LYS A 187 -13.30 -24.12 16.59
C LYS A 187 -13.72 -24.11 18.06
N VAL A 188 -15.02 -23.97 18.30
CA VAL A 188 -15.61 -24.04 19.63
C VAL A 188 -16.36 -25.38 19.77
N ASN A 189 -15.91 -26.24 20.68
CA ASN A 189 -16.50 -27.54 20.89
C ASN A 189 -17.31 -27.56 22.20
N PHE A 190 -18.59 -27.82 22.10
CA PHE A 190 -19.50 -27.86 23.26
C PHE A 190 -19.57 -29.24 23.91
N GLY A 191 -18.88 -30.21 23.38
CA GLY A 191 -18.91 -31.58 23.89
C GLY A 191 -20.25 -32.29 23.75
N PHE A 192 -20.52 -33.21 24.62
CA PHE A 192 -21.77 -33.96 24.68
C PHE A 192 -22.78 -33.26 25.59
N ILE A 193 -24.02 -33.09 25.11
CA ILE A 193 -25.10 -32.42 25.82
C ILE A 193 -26.22 -33.42 26.05
N ASN A 194 -26.61 -33.55 27.32
CA ASN A 194 -27.75 -34.40 27.68
C ASN A 194 -29.07 -33.70 27.29
N GLY A 195 -29.83 -34.30 26.36
CA GLY A 195 -31.07 -33.75 25.83
C GLY A 195 -32.14 -33.47 26.91
N GLN A 196 -32.18 -34.29 27.97
CA GLN A 196 -33.14 -34.11 29.07
C GLN A 196 -32.87 -32.81 29.88
N LYS A 197 -31.64 -32.30 29.84
CA LYS A 197 -31.26 -31.02 30.46
C LYS A 197 -31.34 -29.83 29.51
N PHE A 198 -31.77 -30.07 28.28
CA PHE A 198 -31.80 -29.03 27.24
C PHE A 198 -33.24 -28.78 26.73
N THR A 199 -34.19 -28.55 27.64
CA THR A 199 -35.60 -28.48 27.38
C THR A 199 -36.20 -27.07 27.48
N THR A 200 -35.51 -26.15 28.14
CA THR A 200 -36.02 -24.79 28.35
C THR A 200 -35.82 -23.93 27.11
N ARG A 201 -36.91 -23.34 26.62
CA ARG A 201 -36.83 -22.45 25.43
C ARG A 201 -35.97 -21.22 25.67
N ASN A 202 -35.15 -20.86 24.69
CA ASN A 202 -34.22 -19.74 24.72
C ASN A 202 -33.17 -19.81 25.85
N ALA A 203 -32.94 -20.96 26.43
CA ALA A 203 -31.98 -21.18 27.49
C ALA A 203 -30.89 -22.18 27.04
N MET A 204 -29.75 -22.12 27.72
CA MET A 204 -28.72 -23.15 27.62
C MET A 204 -29.15 -24.41 28.40
N PRO A 205 -28.49 -25.55 28.19
CA PRO A 205 -28.77 -26.75 28.98
C PRO A 205 -28.53 -26.51 30.48
N ASP A 206 -29.36 -27.10 31.32
CA ASP A 206 -29.21 -27.00 32.78
C ASP A 206 -27.85 -27.56 33.24
N GLY A 207 -27.13 -26.73 34.00
CA GLY A 207 -25.80 -27.07 34.47
C GLY A 207 -24.70 -27.09 33.40
N PHE A 208 -24.98 -26.54 32.21
CA PHE A 208 -23.97 -26.38 31.17
C PHE A 208 -22.99 -25.24 31.53
N THR A 209 -21.71 -25.50 31.37
CA THR A 209 -20.68 -24.45 31.49
C THR A 209 -20.38 -23.89 30.12
N PRO A 210 -20.64 -22.61 29.87
CA PRO A 210 -20.28 -21.97 28.61
C PRO A 210 -18.80 -22.11 28.28
N VAL A 211 -18.47 -22.16 26.99
CA VAL A 211 -17.12 -22.37 26.52
C VAL A 211 -16.48 -21.03 26.15
N ASP A 212 -15.37 -20.72 26.79
CA ASP A 212 -14.58 -19.54 26.47
C ASP A 212 -13.66 -19.82 25.28
N PHE A 213 -13.47 -18.82 24.43
CA PHE A 213 -12.57 -18.86 23.28
C PHE A 213 -12.06 -17.46 22.94
N ASP A 214 -10.94 -17.41 22.24
CA ASP A 214 -10.30 -16.15 21.88
C ASP A 214 -10.36 -15.92 20.37
N ILE A 215 -10.56 -14.65 20.00
CA ILE A 215 -10.39 -14.15 18.64
C ILE A 215 -9.15 -13.28 18.66
N THR A 216 -8.03 -13.79 18.14
CA THR A 216 -6.82 -13.00 17.95
C THR A 216 -6.85 -12.30 16.60
N TYR A 217 -6.32 -11.11 16.52
CA TYR A 217 -6.23 -10.36 15.27
C TYR A 217 -4.94 -9.56 15.19
N ASP A 218 -4.43 -9.42 13.97
CA ASP A 218 -3.29 -8.58 13.63
C ASP A 218 -3.56 -7.87 12.30
N CYS A 219 -3.72 -6.56 12.37
CA CYS A 219 -4.00 -5.66 11.25
C CYS A 219 -2.74 -4.92 10.78
N GLY A 220 -1.57 -5.23 11.34
CA GLY A 220 -0.34 -4.52 11.08
C GLY A 220 -0.33 -3.08 11.66
N ASP A 221 0.50 -2.21 11.10
CA ASP A 221 0.66 -0.83 11.59
C ASP A 221 -0.55 0.05 11.24
N THR A 222 -1.39 0.30 12.23
CA THR A 222 -2.60 1.13 12.10
C THR A 222 -2.35 2.62 12.31
N SER A 223 -1.12 3.03 12.63
CA SER A 223 -0.81 4.43 13.00
C SER A 223 -1.17 5.47 11.92
N LYS A 224 -1.42 5.04 10.70
CA LYS A 224 -1.80 5.90 9.56
C LYS A 224 -3.24 5.72 9.11
N ILE A 225 -4.01 4.90 9.79
CA ILE A 225 -5.44 4.74 9.51
C ILE A 225 -6.16 5.91 10.18
N LYS A 226 -6.77 6.77 9.37
CA LYS A 226 -7.58 7.89 9.88
C LYS A 226 -8.94 7.43 10.42
N ASN A 227 -9.36 6.24 10.09
CA ASN A 227 -10.67 5.67 10.37
C ASN A 227 -10.55 4.56 11.42
N SER A 228 -11.64 4.29 12.12
CA SER A 228 -11.67 3.19 13.07
C SER A 228 -11.75 1.83 12.37
N LEU A 229 -10.99 0.87 12.88
CA LEU A 229 -11.15 -0.53 12.53
C LEU A 229 -12.25 -1.15 13.39
N GLN A 230 -13.07 -1.98 12.78
CA GLN A 230 -14.08 -2.76 13.46
C GLN A 230 -14.06 -4.20 12.93
N MET A 231 -14.29 -5.17 13.79
CA MET A 231 -14.60 -6.53 13.36
C MET A 231 -16.10 -6.72 13.34
N ARG A 232 -16.61 -7.35 12.29
CA ARG A 232 -17.99 -7.73 12.16
C ARG A 232 -18.11 -9.24 12.13
N ILE A 233 -19.06 -9.77 12.88
CA ILE A 233 -19.41 -11.17 12.84
C ILE A 233 -20.78 -11.36 12.19
N ASP A 234 -20.85 -12.26 11.23
CA ASP A 234 -22.05 -12.60 10.48
C ASP A 234 -22.26 -14.11 10.44
N GLY A 235 -23.50 -14.52 10.63
CA GLY A 235 -23.90 -15.92 10.58
C GLY A 235 -25.37 -16.08 10.25
N THR A 236 -25.77 -17.29 9.91
CA THR A 236 -27.18 -17.58 9.64
C THR A 236 -27.98 -17.53 10.94
N THR A 237 -28.89 -16.57 11.07
CA THR A 237 -29.79 -16.45 12.21
C THR A 237 -31.18 -17.03 11.90
N GLY A 238 -31.90 -17.41 12.97
CA GLY A 238 -33.31 -17.75 12.85
C GLY A 238 -34.16 -16.50 12.55
N VAL A 239 -35.39 -16.72 12.08
CA VAL A 239 -36.30 -15.62 11.72
C VAL A 239 -36.70 -14.72 12.90
N VAL A 240 -36.47 -15.19 14.13
CA VAL A 240 -37.07 -14.57 15.33
C VAL A 240 -35.99 -13.85 16.20
N ASP A 241 -34.72 -14.16 16.04
CA ASP A 241 -33.68 -13.67 16.93
C ASP A 241 -32.31 -13.57 16.25
N GLN A 242 -31.81 -12.37 16.09
CA GLN A 242 -30.49 -12.07 15.53
C GLN A 242 -29.30 -12.53 16.41
N TYR A 243 -29.54 -12.87 17.66
CA TYR A 243 -28.52 -13.29 18.63
C TYR A 243 -28.24 -14.79 18.62
N ASN A 244 -29.05 -15.57 17.94
CA ASN A 244 -28.91 -17.00 17.84
C ASN A 244 -28.39 -17.42 16.44
N LEU A 245 -27.17 -17.87 16.35
CA LEU A 245 -26.64 -18.56 15.19
C LEU A 245 -27.34 -19.92 15.05
N VAL A 246 -28.00 -20.17 13.93
CA VAL A 246 -28.66 -21.47 13.69
C VAL A 246 -27.59 -22.56 13.58
N ALA A 247 -27.63 -23.52 14.48
CA ALA A 247 -26.70 -24.63 14.52
C ALA A 247 -27.35 -25.97 14.10
N ARG A 248 -28.67 -26.06 14.20
CA ARG A 248 -29.43 -27.22 13.72
C ARG A 248 -30.84 -26.85 13.34
N ARG A 249 -31.42 -27.61 12.42
CA ARG A 249 -32.80 -27.57 12.04
C ARG A 249 -33.47 -28.92 12.24
N ARG A 250 -34.72 -28.96 12.64
CA ARG A 250 -35.46 -30.20 12.80
C ARG A 250 -35.68 -30.89 11.44
N SER A 251 -35.64 -32.21 11.47
CA SER A 251 -35.86 -33.03 10.27
C SER A 251 -37.33 -32.98 9.79
N SER A 252 -38.27 -32.76 10.69
CA SER A 252 -39.70 -32.82 10.42
C SER A 252 -40.23 -31.62 9.64
N ASP A 253 -39.76 -30.39 9.92
CA ASP A 253 -40.30 -29.15 9.37
C ASP A 253 -39.23 -28.12 8.96
N ASN A 254 -37.94 -28.50 9.03
CA ASN A 254 -36.79 -27.64 8.74
C ASN A 254 -36.75 -26.36 9.59
N ALA A 255 -37.47 -26.30 10.70
CA ALA A 255 -37.39 -25.17 11.62
C ALA A 255 -36.11 -25.22 12.47
N PRO A 256 -35.47 -24.08 12.74
CA PRO A 256 -34.32 -24.01 13.63
C PRO A 256 -34.71 -24.47 15.05
N ASP A 257 -33.96 -25.41 15.63
CA ASP A 257 -34.22 -25.95 16.95
C ASP A 257 -33.03 -25.79 17.91
N VAL A 258 -31.80 -25.77 17.41
CA VAL A 258 -30.60 -25.45 18.21
C VAL A 258 -29.92 -24.22 17.65
N GLY A 259 -29.67 -23.27 18.52
CA GLY A 259 -28.87 -22.07 18.25
C GLY A 259 -27.58 -22.04 19.06
N ILE A 260 -26.71 -21.12 18.71
CA ILE A 260 -25.50 -20.79 19.49
C ILE A 260 -25.55 -19.28 19.79
N ARG A 261 -25.31 -18.91 21.03
CA ARG A 261 -25.08 -17.52 21.48
C ARG A 261 -23.63 -17.30 21.80
N ILE A 262 -23.24 -16.03 21.62
CA ILE A 262 -21.91 -15.55 21.98
C ILE A 262 -22.00 -14.25 22.75
N GLU A 263 -21.04 -14.04 23.64
CA GLU A 263 -20.83 -12.76 24.34
C GLU A 263 -19.36 -12.37 24.31
N ASN A 264 -19.11 -11.06 24.42
CA ASN A 264 -17.77 -10.51 24.59
C ASN A 264 -17.51 -10.26 26.08
N LEU A 265 -16.53 -10.95 26.64
CA LEU A 265 -16.19 -10.87 28.06
C LEU A 265 -15.49 -9.55 28.44
N GLY A 266 -14.79 -8.92 27.49
CA GLY A 266 -14.01 -7.70 27.72
C GLY A 266 -14.78 -6.40 27.56
N GLY A 267 -15.99 -6.41 26.99
CA GLY A 267 -16.70 -5.18 26.59
C GLY A 267 -18.05 -4.94 27.24
N GLY A 268 -18.50 -5.80 28.15
CA GLY A 268 -19.82 -5.68 28.80
C GLY A 268 -21.02 -5.85 27.85
N VAL A 269 -20.80 -6.26 26.61
CA VAL A 269 -21.87 -6.53 25.66
C VAL A 269 -22.26 -8.00 25.78
N ALA A 270 -23.27 -8.23 26.59
CA ALA A 270 -23.94 -9.52 26.64
C ALA A 270 -24.79 -9.68 25.35
N ASN A 271 -24.62 -10.79 24.68
CA ASN A 271 -25.29 -11.14 23.42
C ASN A 271 -24.88 -10.28 22.22
N ILE A 272 -23.99 -10.81 21.43
CA ILE A 272 -23.58 -10.22 20.16
C ILE A 272 -24.50 -10.75 19.06
N PRO A 273 -25.11 -9.88 18.23
CA PRO A 273 -25.91 -10.33 17.11
C PRO A 273 -25.02 -10.96 16.03
N PHE A 274 -25.56 -11.98 15.34
CA PHE A 274 -24.91 -12.60 14.18
C PHE A 274 -25.28 -11.94 12.85
N GLN A 275 -25.93 -10.79 12.90
CA GLN A 275 -26.17 -9.92 11.77
C GLN A 275 -25.59 -8.56 12.09
N ASN A 276 -24.48 -8.22 11.43
CA ASN A 276 -23.72 -6.99 11.69
C ASN A 276 -23.25 -6.83 13.15
N GLY A 277 -22.98 -7.93 13.84
CA GLY A 277 -22.44 -7.89 15.20
C GLY A 277 -21.05 -7.25 15.20
N ILE A 278 -20.85 -6.23 16.01
CA ILE A 278 -19.60 -5.48 16.07
C ILE A 278 -18.76 -5.94 17.25
N LEU A 279 -17.50 -6.28 16.96
CA LEU A 279 -16.47 -6.57 17.94
C LEU A 279 -15.44 -5.44 17.93
N PRO A 280 -14.97 -4.98 19.09
CA PRO A 280 -13.99 -3.91 19.16
C PRO A 280 -12.64 -4.37 18.60
N VAL A 281 -11.94 -3.44 17.96
CA VAL A 281 -10.54 -3.60 17.55
C VAL A 281 -9.74 -2.53 18.26
N ASP A 282 -8.66 -2.93 18.92
CA ASP A 282 -7.74 -1.99 19.55
C ASP A 282 -7.14 -1.05 18.50
N PRO A 283 -6.99 0.26 18.82
CA PRO A 283 -6.38 1.22 17.90
C PRO A 283 -4.96 0.85 17.44
N SER A 284 -4.24 0.04 18.20
CA SER A 284 -2.93 -0.48 17.80
C SER A 284 -3.00 -1.47 16.63
N GLY A 285 -4.19 -2.00 16.33
CA GLY A 285 -4.42 -2.95 15.24
C GLY A 285 -4.13 -4.40 15.58
N HIS A 286 -3.74 -4.71 16.80
CA HIS A 286 -3.51 -6.08 17.24
C HIS A 286 -4.06 -6.29 18.64
N GLY A 287 -4.52 -7.49 18.87
CA GLY A 287 -5.09 -7.84 20.17
C GLY A 287 -5.83 -9.16 20.18
N THR A 288 -6.53 -9.35 21.29
CA THR A 288 -7.36 -10.52 21.54
C THR A 288 -8.71 -10.06 22.06
N VAL A 289 -9.79 -10.59 21.50
CA VAL A 289 -11.14 -10.44 22.02
C VAL A 289 -11.52 -11.75 22.69
N ASN A 290 -11.72 -11.69 24.00
CA ASN A 290 -12.14 -12.85 24.80
C ASN A 290 -13.64 -13.03 24.67
N MET A 291 -14.05 -14.20 24.21
CA MET A 291 -15.40 -14.54 23.87
C MET A 291 -15.88 -15.75 24.68
N ARG A 292 -17.19 -15.86 24.80
CA ARG A 292 -17.85 -17.01 25.40
C ARG A 292 -19.00 -17.45 24.51
N ALA A 293 -19.20 -18.77 24.39
CA ALA A 293 -20.28 -19.34 23.60
C ALA A 293 -21.02 -20.42 24.36
N TRP A 294 -22.31 -20.58 24.06
CA TRP A 294 -23.16 -21.66 24.59
C TRP A 294 -24.29 -22.00 23.62
N PRO A 295 -24.75 -23.27 23.62
CA PRO A 295 -25.89 -23.68 22.82
C PRO A 295 -27.19 -23.26 23.50
N VAL A 296 -28.21 -23.03 22.67
CA VAL A 296 -29.55 -22.58 23.09
C VAL A 296 -30.62 -23.43 22.42
N ASN A 297 -31.62 -23.88 23.20
CA ASN A 297 -32.81 -24.53 22.66
C ASN A 297 -33.78 -23.46 22.14
N LEU A 298 -34.03 -23.45 20.82
CA LEU A 298 -34.82 -22.39 20.19
C LEU A 298 -36.34 -22.64 20.26
N VAL A 299 -36.73 -23.88 20.47
CA VAL A 299 -38.16 -24.28 20.39
C VAL A 299 -38.79 -24.64 21.74
N GLY A 300 -37.97 -25.08 22.70
CA GLY A 300 -38.42 -25.62 23.97
C GLY A 300 -38.88 -27.10 23.85
N GLY A 301 -38.96 -27.75 25.02
CA GLY A 301 -39.23 -29.18 25.08
C GLY A 301 -38.01 -30.03 24.71
N GLU A 302 -38.21 -31.33 24.64
CA GLU A 302 -37.17 -32.28 24.30
C GLU A 302 -36.78 -32.19 22.83
N LEU A 303 -35.49 -32.11 22.57
CA LEU A 303 -34.95 -32.02 21.22
C LEU A 303 -34.59 -33.41 20.65
N GLU A 304 -34.72 -33.52 19.32
CA GLU A 304 -34.22 -34.72 18.63
C GLU A 304 -32.72 -34.96 18.96
N THR A 305 -32.35 -36.21 19.05
CA THR A 305 -30.92 -36.56 19.22
C THR A 305 -30.16 -36.33 17.92
N GLY A 306 -28.94 -35.85 18.00
CA GLY A 306 -28.14 -35.61 16.81
C GLY A 306 -27.05 -34.57 17.00
N LYS A 307 -26.22 -34.41 15.98
CA LYS A 307 -25.15 -33.40 15.93
C LYS A 307 -25.73 -32.04 15.56
N PHE A 308 -25.13 -30.98 16.08
CA PHE A 308 -25.41 -29.60 15.65
C PHE A 308 -24.09 -28.88 15.36
N GLN A 309 -24.09 -27.97 14.41
CA GLN A 309 -22.94 -27.17 14.03
C GLN A 309 -23.42 -25.83 13.44
N GLY A 310 -22.89 -24.73 13.94
CA GLY A 310 -23.10 -23.40 13.38
C GLY A 310 -21.78 -22.87 12.83
N THR A 311 -21.86 -22.05 11.78
CA THR A 311 -20.70 -21.37 11.19
C THR A 311 -20.99 -19.87 11.11
N ALA A 312 -20.05 -19.06 11.58
CA ALA A 312 -20.08 -17.62 11.43
C ALA A 312 -18.78 -17.15 10.80
N THR A 313 -18.86 -16.01 10.09
CA THR A 313 -17.72 -15.37 9.44
C THR A 313 -17.37 -14.08 10.17
N ILE A 314 -16.09 -13.90 10.46
CA ILE A 314 -15.56 -12.66 11.03
C ILE A 314 -14.90 -11.88 9.90
N THR A 315 -15.28 -10.61 9.74
CA THR A 315 -14.75 -9.71 8.72
C THR A 315 -14.25 -8.44 9.40
N VAL A 316 -13.06 -7.99 9.04
CA VAL A 316 -12.56 -6.68 9.47
C VAL A 316 -13.01 -5.63 8.47
N ILE A 317 -13.59 -4.56 8.97
CA ILE A 317 -14.06 -3.42 8.19
C ILE A 317 -13.38 -2.14 8.65
N VAL A 318 -13.14 -1.24 7.72
CA VAL A 318 -12.63 0.11 7.95
C VAL A 318 -13.78 1.09 7.79
N ARG A 319 -14.02 1.93 8.77
CA ARG A 319 -15.04 2.98 8.73
C ARG A 319 -14.42 4.36 8.73
#